data_8271ee7ff3e9390a645d8e59b8cf1675
#
_entry.id   8271ee7ff3e9390a645d8e59b8cf1675
#
_cell.length_a   1.000
_cell.length_b   1.000
_cell.length_c   1.000
_cell.angle_alpha   90.00
_cell.angle_beta   90.00
_cell.angle_gamma   90.00
#
_symmetry.space_group_name_H-M   'P 1'
#
loop_
_entity.id
_entity.type
_entity.pdbx_description
1 polymer ?
#
loop_
_entity_poly.entity_id
_entity_poly.type
_entity_poly.pdbx_seq_one_letter_code
_entity_poly.pdbx_strand_id
1 'polypeptide(L)'
;AQHLANMNVTCDWADTLDFIVTMDPYFTEGAKWSDYILPCTSRFEYDEPFGNVKAGYSQIVIQEKIIDPLFEARTDLWIQRELASRLGLKAGIPESSVDRCNAILSTSTEPWVSELTVEKISENGAVWPVPDREVIREVVPDQVFPTPTGRMELYYDGMVPFDQQLPQWEPCSEGKLVTMEFG
;
A
#
# COMPACT_ATOMS: atom_id res chain seq x y z
N ALA A 1 -5.11 12.99 -1.23
CA ALA A 1 -6.39 13.56 -0.77
C ALA A 1 -7.52 13.40 -1.80
N GLN A 2 -7.25 13.40 -3.12
CA GLN A 2 -8.28 13.31 -4.18
C GLN A 2 -9.07 11.99 -4.21
N HIS A 3 -8.68 10.98 -3.46
CA HIS A 3 -9.38 9.70 -3.36
C HIS A 3 -10.37 9.60 -2.19
N LEU A 4 -10.49 10.66 -1.40
CA LEU A 4 -11.42 10.67 -0.27
C LEU A 4 -12.85 10.95 -0.73
N ALA A 5 -13.81 10.29 -0.09
CA ALA A 5 -15.20 10.31 -0.51
C ALA A 5 -15.88 11.69 -0.40
N ASN A 6 -15.42 12.56 0.50
CA ASN A 6 -15.94 13.90 0.68
C ASN A 6 -14.83 14.95 0.70
N MET A 7 -14.55 15.51 -0.46
CA MET A 7 -13.49 16.51 -0.62
C MET A 7 -13.73 17.80 0.17
N ASN A 8 -14.98 18.23 0.35
CA ASN A 8 -15.28 19.45 1.12
C ASN A 8 -14.83 19.29 2.59
N VAL A 9 -15.18 18.16 3.21
CA VAL A 9 -14.72 17.85 4.58
C VAL A 9 -13.19 17.73 4.64
N THR A 10 -12.57 17.21 3.61
CA THR A 10 -11.09 17.11 3.54
C THR A 10 -10.46 18.51 3.44
N CYS A 11 -11.03 19.41 2.68
CA CYS A 11 -10.57 20.79 2.57
C CYS A 11 -10.73 21.52 3.91
N ASP A 12 -11.93 21.46 4.51
CA ASP A 12 -12.22 22.06 5.81
C ASP A 12 -11.26 21.53 6.89
N TRP A 13 -10.97 20.21 6.87
CA TRP A 13 -9.99 19.61 7.78
C TRP A 13 -8.58 20.12 7.53
N ALA A 14 -8.13 20.21 6.27
CA ALA A 14 -6.80 20.70 5.94
C ALA A 14 -6.60 22.15 6.43
N ASP A 15 -7.63 22.99 6.37
CA ASP A 15 -7.59 24.37 6.85
C ASP A 15 -7.45 24.46 8.39
N THR A 16 -7.70 23.38 9.13
CA THR A 16 -7.51 23.34 10.59
C THR A 16 -6.11 22.93 11.03
N LEU A 17 -5.27 22.49 10.11
CA LEU A 17 -3.93 22.01 10.44
C LEU A 17 -2.91 23.16 10.48
N ASP A 18 -2.11 23.17 11.53
CA ASP A 18 -1.03 24.17 11.70
C ASP A 18 0.14 23.97 10.74
N PHE A 19 0.31 22.76 10.22
CA PHE A 19 1.43 22.41 9.38
C PHE A 19 1.16 21.18 8.51
N ILE A 20 1.38 21.30 7.21
CA ILE A 20 1.16 20.24 6.23
C ILE A 20 2.42 20.01 5.40
N VAL A 21 2.86 18.76 5.33
CA VAL A 21 3.93 18.33 4.43
C VAL A 21 3.37 17.35 3.42
N THR A 22 3.59 17.61 2.15
CA THR A 22 3.22 16.67 1.07
C THR A 22 4.47 16.08 0.44
N MET A 23 4.46 14.76 0.28
CA MET A 23 5.43 14.02 -0.53
C MET A 23 4.72 13.63 -1.83
N ASP A 24 5.12 14.19 -2.95
CA ASP A 24 4.47 13.92 -4.25
C ASP A 24 5.46 14.18 -5.40
N PRO A 25 5.50 13.34 -6.44
CA PRO A 25 6.28 13.60 -7.64
C PRO A 25 5.73 14.76 -8.48
N TYR A 26 4.49 15.17 -8.22
CA TYR A 26 3.80 16.22 -8.96
C TYR A 26 3.21 17.29 -8.04
N PHE A 27 3.11 18.50 -8.56
CA PHE A 27 2.41 19.59 -7.87
C PHE A 27 0.89 19.40 -8.02
N THR A 28 0.31 18.58 -7.14
CA THR A 28 -1.11 18.24 -7.12
C THR A 28 -1.95 19.28 -6.41
N GLU A 29 -3.30 19.18 -6.50
CA GLU A 29 -4.19 20.03 -5.72
C GLU A 29 -3.94 19.91 -4.21
N GLY A 30 -3.61 18.71 -3.70
CA GLY A 30 -3.25 18.53 -2.29
C GLY A 30 -1.97 19.27 -1.91
N ALA A 31 -1.02 19.40 -2.81
CA ALA A 31 0.22 20.12 -2.57
C ALA A 31 0.02 21.63 -2.40
N LYS A 32 -1.09 22.17 -2.90
CA LYS A 32 -1.41 23.62 -2.75
C LYS A 32 -1.70 24.04 -1.29
N TRP A 33 -2.10 23.09 -0.44
CA TRP A 33 -2.32 23.34 0.99
C TRP A 33 -1.08 23.08 1.85
N SER A 34 0.01 22.65 1.23
CA SER A 34 1.20 22.22 1.99
C SER A 34 2.14 23.39 2.26
N ASP A 35 2.63 23.47 3.48
CA ASP A 35 3.71 24.38 3.88
C ASP A 35 5.05 23.95 3.31
N TYR A 36 5.26 22.63 3.18
CA TYR A 36 6.43 22.04 2.56
C TYR A 36 6.06 20.92 1.59
N ILE A 37 6.78 20.88 0.48
CA ILE A 37 6.69 19.83 -0.52
C ILE A 37 8.03 19.13 -0.61
N LEU A 38 8.03 17.82 -0.38
CA LEU A 38 9.19 16.97 -0.56
C LEU A 38 9.03 16.23 -1.89
N PRO A 39 9.83 16.53 -2.91
CA PRO A 39 9.70 15.89 -4.20
C PRO A 39 10.07 14.41 -4.12
N CYS A 40 9.14 13.54 -4.47
CA CYS A 40 9.37 12.11 -4.56
C CYS A 40 9.80 11.70 -5.96
N THR A 41 10.47 10.57 -6.06
CA THR A 41 10.76 9.94 -7.34
C THR A 41 9.51 9.45 -8.03
N SER A 42 9.48 9.58 -9.35
CA SER A 42 8.48 8.93 -10.19
C SER A 42 8.78 7.43 -10.34
N ARG A 43 7.81 6.69 -10.88
CA ARG A 43 7.90 5.23 -11.02
C ARG A 43 9.13 4.73 -11.80
N PHE A 44 9.69 5.51 -12.69
CA PHE A 44 10.85 5.13 -13.49
C PHE A 44 12.20 5.46 -12.85
N GLU A 45 12.19 6.19 -11.73
CA GLU A 45 13.37 6.76 -11.10
C GLU A 45 13.87 5.97 -9.89
N TYR A 46 13.19 4.87 -9.53
CA TYR A 46 13.59 4.04 -8.38
C TYR A 46 13.35 2.55 -8.62
N ASP A 47 14.15 1.76 -7.93
CA ASP A 47 13.92 0.32 -7.85
C ASP A 47 12.84 0.07 -6.80
N GLU A 48 11.68 -0.33 -7.23
CA GLU A 48 10.67 -0.85 -6.31
C GLU A 48 10.28 -2.26 -6.74
N PRO A 49 10.78 -3.23 -6.00
CA PRO A 49 10.67 -4.61 -6.38
C PRO A 49 9.27 -5.21 -6.22
N PHE A 50 8.23 -4.43 -6.11
CA PHE A 50 6.88 -4.98 -6.18
C PHE A 50 6.09 -4.34 -7.31
N GLY A 51 6.07 -5.05 -8.41
CA GLY A 51 4.95 -4.96 -9.31
C GLY A 51 3.69 -5.43 -8.56
N ASN A 52 2.63 -4.69 -8.74
CA ASN A 52 1.34 -4.91 -8.15
C ASN A 52 0.81 -6.31 -8.51
N VAL A 53 0.93 -7.26 -7.59
CA VAL A 53 0.26 -8.56 -7.71
C VAL A 53 -1.22 -8.34 -7.40
N LYS A 54 -1.96 -7.77 -8.35
CA LYS A 54 -3.42 -7.74 -8.23
C LYS A 54 -3.98 -9.12 -8.49
N ALA A 55 -5.08 -9.43 -7.81
CA ALA A 55 -5.83 -10.65 -8.02
C ALA A 55 -6.03 -10.92 -9.52
N GLY A 56 -5.64 -12.09 -9.99
CA GLY A 56 -5.71 -12.48 -11.40
C GLY A 56 -4.37 -12.59 -12.13
N TYR A 57 -3.29 -12.02 -11.59
CA TYR A 57 -1.95 -12.23 -12.12
C TYR A 57 -1.18 -13.26 -11.30
N SER A 58 -0.88 -14.38 -11.90
CA SER A 58 -0.15 -15.48 -11.25
C SER A 58 1.36 -15.28 -11.40
N GLN A 59 1.88 -14.13 -10.94
CA GLN A 59 3.30 -13.80 -11.05
C GLN A 59 3.73 -12.75 -10.03
N ILE A 60 4.99 -12.81 -9.61
CA ILE A 60 5.66 -11.73 -8.90
C ILE A 60 6.47 -10.94 -9.93
N VAL A 61 6.31 -9.64 -9.93
CA VAL A 61 7.03 -8.74 -10.84
C VAL A 61 7.83 -7.75 -10.01
N ILE A 62 9.05 -7.49 -10.39
CA ILE A 62 9.86 -6.40 -9.87
C ILE A 62 9.96 -5.28 -10.90
N GLN A 63 10.05 -4.08 -10.41
CA GLN A 63 10.31 -2.91 -11.21
C GLN A 63 11.75 -2.45 -10.98
N GLU A 64 12.50 -2.35 -12.07
CA GLU A 64 13.85 -1.83 -12.04
C GLU A 64 13.86 -0.33 -12.38
N LYS A 65 14.78 0.39 -11.78
CA LYS A 65 15.02 1.80 -12.11
C LYS A 65 15.47 1.92 -13.58
N ILE A 66 14.86 2.85 -14.31
CA ILE A 66 15.17 3.11 -15.73
C ILE A 66 15.98 4.38 -15.90
N ILE A 67 15.71 5.40 -15.10
CA ILE A 67 16.40 6.68 -15.14
C ILE A 67 16.81 7.09 -13.72
N ASP A 68 17.84 7.93 -13.62
CA ASP A 68 18.21 8.52 -12.34
C ASP A 68 17.17 9.55 -11.88
N PRO A 69 16.98 9.71 -10.55
CA PRO A 69 16.08 10.71 -10.00
C PRO A 69 16.36 12.10 -10.56
N LEU A 70 15.31 12.76 -10.99
CA LEU A 70 15.41 14.12 -11.53
C LEU A 70 15.46 15.15 -10.39
N PHE A 71 16.28 16.16 -10.54
CA PHE A 71 16.41 17.29 -9.61
C PHE A 71 16.68 16.83 -8.17
N GLU A 72 15.86 17.31 -7.23
CA GLU A 72 15.97 16.98 -5.81
C GLU A 72 15.10 15.78 -5.38
N ALA A 73 14.46 15.11 -6.34
CA ALA A 73 13.58 13.96 -6.03
C ALA A 73 14.35 12.86 -5.29
N ARG A 74 13.70 12.32 -4.27
CA ARG A 74 14.19 11.19 -3.46
C ARG A 74 13.09 10.15 -3.30
N THR A 75 13.47 8.89 -3.08
CA THR A 75 12.49 7.84 -2.81
C THR A 75 11.80 8.06 -1.48
N ASP A 76 10.55 7.63 -1.36
CA ASP A 76 9.80 7.68 -0.09
C ASP A 76 10.58 7.00 1.04
N LEU A 77 11.23 5.87 0.75
CA LEU A 77 12.07 5.16 1.71
C LEU A 77 13.23 6.02 2.21
N TRP A 78 13.91 6.73 1.31
CA TRP A 78 14.99 7.64 1.67
C TRP A 78 14.47 8.78 2.56
N ILE A 79 13.34 9.40 2.19
CA ILE A 79 12.72 10.49 2.96
C ILE A 79 12.35 10.00 4.36
N GLN A 80 11.73 8.83 4.48
CA GLN A 80 11.36 8.24 5.76
C GLN A 80 12.58 7.98 6.65
N ARG A 81 13.66 7.45 6.09
CA ARG A 81 14.92 7.21 6.82
C ARG A 81 15.55 8.51 7.33
N GLU A 82 15.61 9.53 6.48
CA GLU A 82 16.15 10.85 6.86
C GLU A 82 15.33 11.49 7.98
N LEU A 83 14.01 11.45 7.87
CA LEU A 83 13.12 11.95 8.93
C LEU A 83 13.31 11.17 10.24
N ALA A 84 13.30 9.85 10.19
CA ALA A 84 13.51 9.01 11.37
C ALA A 84 14.86 9.30 12.04
N SER A 85 15.93 9.41 11.24
CA SER A 85 17.27 9.74 11.74
C SER A 85 17.31 11.08 12.44
N ARG A 86 16.71 12.12 11.87
CA ARG A 86 16.69 13.48 12.43
C ARG A 86 15.83 13.59 13.70
N LEU A 87 14.79 12.75 13.78
CA LEU A 87 13.94 12.66 14.96
C LEU A 87 14.52 11.74 16.06
N GLY A 88 15.68 11.13 15.82
CA GLY A 88 16.30 10.20 16.75
C GLY A 88 15.52 8.88 16.91
N LEU A 89 14.67 8.54 15.95
CA LEU A 89 13.88 7.32 15.97
C LEU A 89 14.75 6.13 15.52
N LYS A 90 14.81 5.10 16.34
CA LYS A 90 15.41 3.81 15.97
C LYS A 90 14.36 2.97 15.22
N ALA A 91 13.88 3.47 14.12
CA ALA A 91 12.99 2.70 13.27
C ALA A 91 13.82 1.66 12.49
N GLY A 92 13.39 0.41 12.51
CA GLY A 92 13.98 -0.67 11.68
C GLY A 92 13.65 -0.49 10.20
N ILE A 93 13.87 0.70 9.66
CA ILE A 93 13.60 1.02 8.25
C ILE A 93 14.74 0.41 7.43
N PRO A 94 14.46 -0.42 6.43
CA PRO A 94 15.47 -1.03 5.57
C PRO A 94 16.39 0.00 4.90
N GLU A 95 17.61 -0.39 4.62
CA GLU A 95 18.59 0.52 4.02
C GLU A 95 18.32 0.80 2.54
N SER A 96 17.75 -0.17 1.85
CA SER A 96 17.39 -0.05 0.44
C SER A 96 16.01 -0.63 0.15
N SER A 97 15.47 -0.33 -1.02
CA SER A 97 14.24 -0.94 -1.51
C SER A 97 14.41 -2.44 -1.71
N VAL A 98 15.59 -2.88 -2.15
CA VAL A 98 15.94 -4.30 -2.30
C VAL A 98 15.89 -5.02 -0.96
N ASP A 99 16.52 -4.47 0.08
CA ASP A 99 16.49 -5.04 1.43
C ASP A 99 15.06 -5.14 1.97
N ARG A 100 14.26 -4.08 1.75
CA ARG A 100 12.84 -4.09 2.12
C ARG A 100 12.10 -5.24 1.48
N CYS A 101 12.33 -5.47 0.22
CA CYS A 101 11.60 -6.47 -0.54
C CYS A 101 12.07 -7.88 -0.24
N ASN A 102 13.35 -8.08 -0.09
CA ASN A 102 13.88 -9.35 0.38
C ASN A 102 13.35 -9.70 1.78
N ALA A 103 13.23 -8.72 2.67
CA ALA A 103 12.59 -8.92 3.97
C ALA A 103 11.11 -9.32 3.84
N ILE A 104 10.34 -8.66 2.97
CA ILE A 104 8.94 -9.01 2.74
C ILE A 104 8.81 -10.41 2.12
N LEU A 105 9.60 -10.73 1.09
CA LEU A 105 9.59 -12.07 0.48
C LEU A 105 9.88 -13.14 1.51
N SER A 106 10.89 -12.96 2.34
CA SER A 106 11.30 -13.95 3.37
C SER A 106 10.24 -14.18 4.45
N THR A 107 9.30 -13.26 4.66
CA THR A 107 8.20 -13.40 5.64
C THR A 107 6.97 -14.09 5.08
N SER A 108 6.98 -14.45 3.79
CA SER A 108 5.86 -15.15 3.16
C SER A 108 5.63 -16.53 3.76
N THR A 109 4.38 -16.89 3.96
CA THR A 109 3.98 -18.25 4.38
C THR A 109 4.05 -19.26 3.23
N GLU A 110 4.16 -18.78 2.00
CA GLU A 110 4.31 -19.61 0.81
C GLU A 110 5.79 -19.98 0.62
N PRO A 111 6.19 -21.28 0.74
CA PRO A 111 7.59 -21.68 0.70
C PRO A 111 8.31 -21.22 -0.56
N TRP A 112 7.66 -21.31 -1.71
CA TRP A 112 8.25 -20.91 -2.98
C TRP A 112 8.50 -19.39 -3.07
N VAL A 113 7.75 -18.56 -2.33
CA VAL A 113 7.96 -17.11 -2.25
C VAL A 113 9.07 -16.77 -1.28
N SER A 114 9.11 -17.42 -0.12
CA SER A 114 10.12 -17.15 0.92
C SER A 114 11.55 -17.51 0.50
N GLU A 115 11.71 -18.34 -0.53
CA GLU A 115 12.99 -18.70 -1.14
C GLU A 115 13.43 -17.73 -2.26
N LEU A 116 12.56 -16.80 -2.64
CA LEU A 116 12.87 -15.79 -3.66
C LEU A 116 13.65 -14.63 -3.08
N THR A 117 14.47 -14.05 -3.92
CA THR A 117 15.11 -12.75 -3.70
C THR A 117 14.91 -11.86 -4.91
N VAL A 118 15.07 -10.56 -4.72
CA VAL A 118 14.99 -9.58 -5.82
C VAL A 118 15.96 -9.95 -6.93
N GLU A 119 17.18 -10.36 -6.58
CA GLU A 119 18.21 -10.75 -7.53
C GLU A 119 17.78 -11.95 -8.39
N LYS A 120 17.23 -13.00 -7.77
CA LYS A 120 16.72 -14.16 -8.50
C LYS A 120 15.60 -13.78 -9.48
N ILE A 121 14.71 -12.87 -9.07
CA ILE A 121 13.61 -12.42 -9.92
C ILE A 121 14.14 -11.57 -11.07
N SER A 122 15.10 -10.68 -10.81
CA SER A 122 15.76 -9.87 -11.84
C SER A 122 16.45 -10.74 -12.89
N GLU A 123 17.22 -11.75 -12.46
CA GLU A 123 17.90 -12.70 -13.35
C GLU A 123 16.92 -13.47 -14.24
N ASN A 124 15.68 -13.66 -13.78
CA ASN A 124 14.61 -14.29 -14.55
C ASN A 124 13.80 -13.28 -15.39
N GLY A 125 14.36 -12.12 -15.70
CA GLY A 125 13.71 -11.09 -16.52
C GLY A 125 12.68 -10.25 -15.76
N ALA A 126 12.91 -10.03 -14.47
CA ALA A 126 12.08 -9.22 -13.59
C ALA A 126 10.65 -9.76 -13.34
N VAL A 127 10.40 -11.02 -13.69
CA VAL A 127 9.11 -11.70 -13.52
C VAL A 127 9.34 -13.10 -12.99
N TRP A 128 8.58 -13.50 -11.97
CA TRP A 128 8.56 -14.85 -11.45
C TRP A 128 7.14 -15.41 -11.45
N PRO A 129 6.85 -16.41 -12.28
CA PRO A 129 5.52 -17.01 -12.34
C PRO A 129 5.21 -17.82 -11.10
N VAL A 130 3.94 -17.85 -10.70
CA VAL A 130 3.49 -18.77 -9.65
C VAL A 130 3.60 -20.21 -10.15
N PRO A 131 4.29 -21.10 -9.42
CA PRO A 131 4.42 -22.50 -9.82
C PRO A 131 3.05 -23.20 -9.92
N ASP A 132 2.92 -24.08 -10.90
CA ASP A 132 1.81 -25.03 -11.06
C ASP A 132 0.39 -24.43 -10.98
N ARG A 133 0.27 -23.12 -11.24
CA ARG A 133 -1.04 -22.48 -11.23
C ARG A 133 -1.64 -22.44 -12.63
N GLU A 134 -2.71 -23.18 -12.82
CA GLU A 134 -3.57 -23.01 -13.99
C GLU A 134 -4.12 -21.57 -14.01
N VAL A 135 -4.26 -21.01 -15.21
CA VAL A 135 -4.92 -19.72 -15.37
C VAL A 135 -6.34 -19.85 -14.83
N ILE A 136 -6.59 -19.26 -13.67
CA ILE A 136 -7.93 -19.24 -13.08
C ILE A 136 -8.80 -18.38 -14.00
N ARG A 137 -9.61 -19.01 -14.83
CA ARG A 137 -10.59 -18.33 -15.68
C ARG A 137 -11.84 -17.93 -14.92
N GLU A 138 -12.12 -18.62 -13.82
CA GLU A 138 -13.22 -18.34 -12.93
C GLU A 138 -12.69 -18.13 -11.52
N VAL A 139 -13.10 -17.03 -10.89
CA VAL A 139 -12.69 -16.68 -9.52
C VAL A 139 -13.20 -17.71 -8.52
N VAL A 140 -14.36 -18.30 -8.81
CA VAL A 140 -15.01 -19.33 -8.00
C VAL A 140 -15.48 -20.45 -8.93
N PRO A 141 -14.65 -21.48 -9.16
CA PRO A 141 -15.03 -22.63 -9.97
C PRO A 141 -16.31 -23.28 -9.42
N ASP A 142 -17.23 -23.65 -10.31
CA ASP A 142 -18.49 -24.31 -9.96
C ASP A 142 -19.37 -23.53 -8.97
N GLN A 143 -19.11 -22.23 -8.78
CA GLN A 143 -19.80 -21.37 -7.80
C GLN A 143 -19.76 -21.91 -6.35
N VAL A 144 -18.75 -22.71 -6.03
CA VAL A 144 -18.50 -23.20 -4.67
C VAL A 144 -17.53 -22.27 -3.97
N PHE A 145 -18.04 -21.51 -3.00
CA PHE A 145 -17.25 -20.57 -2.22
C PHE A 145 -16.52 -21.26 -1.06
N PRO A 146 -15.34 -20.79 -0.65
CA PRO A 146 -14.62 -21.32 0.51
C PRO A 146 -15.24 -20.82 1.82
N THR A 147 -16.52 -21.06 2.01
CA THR A 147 -17.34 -20.69 3.16
C THR A 147 -17.97 -21.93 3.77
N PRO A 148 -18.41 -21.92 5.04
CA PRO A 148 -19.09 -23.06 5.66
C PRO A 148 -20.29 -23.56 4.87
N THR A 149 -21.02 -22.68 4.20
CA THR A 149 -22.19 -23.05 3.39
C THR A 149 -21.85 -23.41 1.95
N GLY A 150 -20.61 -23.21 1.51
CA GLY A 150 -20.21 -23.35 0.10
C GLY A 150 -20.82 -22.32 -0.84
N ARG A 151 -21.46 -21.27 -0.31
CA ARG A 151 -22.13 -20.20 -1.05
C ARG A 151 -21.55 -18.85 -0.66
N MET A 152 -21.81 -17.81 -1.45
CA MET A 152 -21.57 -16.44 -1.03
C MET A 152 -22.42 -16.15 0.20
N GLU A 153 -21.78 -15.85 1.32
CA GLU A 153 -22.47 -15.54 2.57
C GLU A 153 -22.67 -14.03 2.67
N LEU A 154 -23.93 -13.61 2.71
CA LEU A 154 -24.31 -12.23 2.98
C LEU A 154 -24.41 -11.94 4.48
N TYR A 155 -24.64 -13.00 5.27
CA TYR A 155 -24.62 -12.99 6.72
C TYR A 155 -23.37 -13.73 7.20
N TYR A 156 -22.53 -13.08 7.97
CA TYR A 156 -21.27 -13.66 8.45
C TYR A 156 -21.26 -13.82 9.96
N ASP A 157 -21.37 -15.06 10.42
CA ASP A 157 -21.47 -15.42 11.84
C ASP A 157 -20.27 -14.89 12.67
N GLY A 158 -19.07 -14.84 12.08
CA GLY A 158 -17.88 -14.31 12.75
C GLY A 158 -17.97 -12.84 13.16
N MET A 159 -18.91 -12.10 12.58
CA MET A 159 -19.15 -10.68 12.89
C MET A 159 -20.30 -10.43 13.88
N VAL A 160 -20.98 -11.49 14.35
CA VAL A 160 -22.04 -11.38 15.36
C VAL A 160 -21.58 -10.68 16.65
N PRO A 161 -20.37 -10.92 17.19
CA PRO A 161 -19.90 -10.23 18.38
C PRO A 161 -19.76 -8.70 18.23
N PHE A 162 -19.73 -8.23 16.98
CA PHE A 162 -19.58 -6.82 16.63
C PHE A 162 -20.88 -6.20 16.10
N ASP A 163 -21.98 -6.95 16.08
CA ASP A 163 -23.26 -6.56 15.48
C ASP A 163 -23.17 -6.16 14.00
N GLN A 164 -22.18 -6.73 13.28
CA GLN A 164 -21.86 -6.48 11.88
C GLN A 164 -22.02 -7.71 10.99
N GLN A 165 -22.76 -8.67 11.39
CA GLN A 165 -23.05 -9.91 10.65
C GLN A 165 -23.75 -9.66 9.30
N LEU A 166 -24.54 -8.61 9.21
CA LEU A 166 -24.93 -7.94 7.99
C LEU A 166 -24.26 -6.58 7.97
N PRO A 167 -23.47 -6.25 6.93
CA PRO A 167 -22.78 -4.96 6.89
C PRO A 167 -23.75 -3.80 7.05
N GLN A 168 -23.57 -3.03 8.10
CA GLN A 168 -24.32 -1.81 8.37
C GLN A 168 -23.37 -0.62 8.34
N TRP A 169 -23.89 0.53 7.90
CA TRP A 169 -23.10 1.74 8.00
C TRP A 169 -22.98 2.16 9.47
N GLU A 170 -21.76 2.30 9.92
CA GLU A 170 -21.43 2.93 11.20
C GLU A 170 -20.56 4.15 10.99
N PRO A 171 -20.77 5.22 11.76
CA PRO A 171 -19.84 6.33 11.74
C PRO A 171 -18.45 5.84 12.16
N CYS A 172 -17.41 6.34 11.51
CA CYS A 172 -16.04 6.08 11.94
C CYS A 172 -15.89 6.42 13.42
N SER A 173 -15.24 5.54 14.20
CA SER A 173 -15.01 5.76 15.64
C SER A 173 -14.25 7.05 15.91
N GLU A 174 -13.31 7.40 15.03
CA GLU A 174 -12.58 8.68 15.09
C GLU A 174 -13.49 9.87 14.76
N GLY A 175 -14.45 9.72 13.85
CA GLY A 175 -15.44 10.74 13.54
C GLY A 175 -16.36 11.06 14.73
N LYS A 176 -16.65 10.11 15.60
CA LYS A 176 -17.40 10.36 16.85
C LYS A 176 -16.57 11.15 17.85
N LEU A 177 -15.26 10.91 17.93
CA LEU A 177 -14.36 11.67 18.79
C LEU A 177 -14.24 13.12 18.33
N VAL A 178 -14.10 13.35 17.03
CA VAL A 178 -14.04 14.70 16.46
C VAL A 178 -15.32 15.49 16.74
N THR A 179 -16.51 14.89 16.58
CA THR A 179 -17.78 15.57 16.88
C THR A 179 -18.02 15.82 18.37
N MET A 180 -17.39 15.04 19.26
CA MET A 180 -17.51 15.26 20.71
C MET A 180 -16.51 16.28 21.26
N GLU A 181 -15.33 16.44 20.63
CA GLU A 181 -14.29 17.37 21.09
C GLU A 181 -14.32 18.72 20.39
N PHE A 182 -14.85 18.79 19.16
CA PHE A 182 -14.81 19.99 18.31
C PHE A 182 -16.19 20.44 17.82
N GLY A 183 -17.26 19.89 18.34
CA GLY A 183 -18.65 20.26 18.03
C GLY A 183 -19.18 21.38 18.91
#